data_116ca585b02f38ac5d995b3423e3f87e
#
_entry.id   116ca585b02f38ac5d995b3423e3f87e
#
_cell.length_a   1.000
_cell.length_b   1.000
_cell.length_c   1.000
_cell.angle_alpha   90.00
_cell.angle_beta   90.00
_cell.angle_gamma   90.00
#
_symmetry.space_group_name_H-M   'P 1'
#
loop_
_entity.id
_entity.type
_entity.pdbx_description
1 polymer ?
#
loop_
_entity_poly.entity_id
_entity_poly.type
_entity_poly.pdbx_seq_one_letter_code
_entity_poly.pdbx_strand_id
1 'polypeptide(L)'
;LRYPILNKLKDRLNQTWYQIRIGNRLAWISSLDAQEDNGIPVLTYHHILRDEENTRFRHTSTTTSVRAFSNQMTWLRDQGYTTLTMYQLEGYVRNKMNLPAKAVVITFDDGLKSVSRYAYPVLKEYGFNATAFIISSRIKGHPQKWDPKSLQFMSVQEIKGIQDVFDIQSHTHFLHRVDGYKHPILLSRSYHVILFDFERSRRALSQFNPRVLYLSYPFGGYDNKAIKAANDAGFHLAVTTVKGKVKPGDNPFLLKRLYILRTDSLETMSRLISNQPQG
;
A
#
# COMPACT_ATOMS: atom_id res chain seq x y z
N LEU A 1 -21.45 -0.64 -3.57
CA LEU A 1 -20.74 -0.58 -2.30
C LEU A 1 -20.18 -1.95 -1.93
N ARG A 2 -19.12 -1.98 -1.16
CA ARG A 2 -18.56 -3.15 -0.49
C ARG A 2 -18.87 -3.09 0.99
N TYR A 3 -19.39 -4.16 1.51
CA TYR A 3 -19.75 -4.30 2.93
C TYR A 3 -18.93 -5.42 3.55
N PRO A 4 -18.31 -5.21 4.73
CA PRO A 4 -17.81 -6.33 5.52
C PRO A 4 -18.96 -7.30 5.86
N ILE A 5 -18.74 -8.59 5.64
CA ILE A 5 -19.69 -9.63 6.05
C ILE A 5 -19.47 -9.88 7.55
N LEU A 6 -20.45 -9.52 8.36
CA LEU A 6 -20.38 -9.64 9.81
C LEU A 6 -20.79 -11.04 10.30
N ASN A 7 -21.72 -11.66 9.57
CA ASN A 7 -22.20 -13.02 9.85
C ASN A 7 -22.75 -13.68 8.58
N LYS A 8 -22.83 -15.01 8.56
CA LYS A 8 -23.45 -15.80 7.50
C LYS A 8 -24.41 -16.80 8.12
N LEU A 9 -25.55 -16.97 7.49
CA LEU A 9 -26.51 -18.04 7.84
C LEU A 9 -27.07 -18.68 6.56
N LYS A 10 -27.58 -19.88 6.70
CA LYS A 10 -28.42 -20.54 5.69
C LYS A 10 -29.83 -20.67 6.23
N ASP A 11 -30.79 -20.33 5.40
CA ASP A 11 -32.20 -20.53 5.73
C ASP A 11 -32.65 -21.99 5.46
N ARG A 12 -33.93 -22.27 5.69
CA ARG A 12 -34.52 -23.61 5.52
C ARG A 12 -34.49 -24.09 4.06
N LEU A 13 -34.33 -23.19 3.09
CA LEU A 13 -34.22 -23.48 1.67
C LEU A 13 -32.75 -23.60 1.20
N ASN A 14 -31.81 -23.67 2.16
CA ASN A 14 -30.36 -23.70 1.92
C ASN A 14 -29.81 -22.40 1.25
N GLN A 15 -30.59 -21.30 1.23
CA GLN A 15 -30.19 -20.01 0.72
C GLN A 15 -29.21 -19.34 1.71
N THR A 16 -28.07 -18.86 1.22
CA THR A 16 -27.11 -18.13 2.06
C THR A 16 -27.51 -16.66 2.20
N TRP A 17 -27.42 -16.14 3.41
CA TRP A 17 -27.66 -14.75 3.77
C TRP A 17 -26.43 -14.17 4.44
N TYR A 18 -26.10 -12.93 4.10
CA TYR A 18 -24.98 -12.18 4.66
C TYR A 18 -25.50 -11.07 5.55
N GLN A 19 -25.02 -11.01 6.79
CA GLN A 19 -25.27 -9.86 7.67
C GLN A 19 -24.25 -8.76 7.35
N ILE A 20 -24.77 -7.58 7.08
CA ILE A 20 -23.99 -6.37 6.77
C ILE A 20 -24.46 -5.20 7.63
N ARG A 21 -23.67 -4.13 7.67
CA ARG A 21 -24.04 -2.88 8.34
C ARG A 21 -24.36 -1.81 7.30
N ILE A 22 -25.56 -1.21 7.41
CA ILE A 22 -25.99 -0.07 6.59
C ILE A 22 -26.24 1.10 7.55
N GLY A 23 -25.34 2.08 7.55
CA GLY A 23 -25.34 3.14 8.58
C GLY A 23 -25.18 2.53 9.98
N ASN A 24 -26.14 2.81 10.87
CA ASN A 24 -26.15 2.28 12.24
C ASN A 24 -27.01 1.00 12.40
N ARG A 25 -27.52 0.45 11.31
CA ARG A 25 -28.41 -0.72 11.33
C ARG A 25 -27.73 -1.96 10.78
N LEU A 26 -28.05 -3.11 11.36
CA LEU A 26 -27.71 -4.41 10.79
C LEU A 26 -28.82 -4.83 9.83
N ALA A 27 -28.44 -5.38 8.71
CA ALA A 27 -29.35 -5.89 7.70
C ALA A 27 -28.84 -7.23 7.16
N TRP A 28 -29.73 -8.03 6.61
CA TRP A 28 -29.41 -9.26 5.92
C TRP A 28 -29.65 -9.09 4.42
N ILE A 29 -28.69 -9.52 3.60
CA ILE A 29 -28.79 -9.53 2.15
C ILE A 29 -28.61 -10.96 1.65
N SER A 30 -29.42 -11.34 0.67
CA SER A 30 -29.36 -12.65 0.03
C SER A 30 -28.10 -12.79 -0.83
N SER A 31 -27.52 -13.97 -0.89
CA SER A 31 -26.46 -14.28 -1.84
C SER A 31 -26.91 -14.26 -3.32
N LEU A 32 -28.22 -14.14 -3.58
CA LEU A 32 -28.75 -13.88 -4.92
C LEU A 32 -28.58 -12.41 -5.34
N ASP A 33 -28.57 -11.49 -4.35
CA ASP A 33 -28.47 -10.04 -4.57
C ASP A 33 -27.09 -9.49 -4.29
N ALA A 34 -26.17 -10.31 -3.73
CA ALA A 34 -24.82 -9.91 -3.37
C ALA A 34 -23.83 -11.02 -3.64
N GLN A 35 -22.66 -10.62 -4.14
CA GLN A 35 -21.54 -11.51 -4.41
C GLN A 35 -20.41 -11.27 -3.41
N GLU A 36 -19.83 -12.36 -2.87
CA GLU A 36 -18.58 -12.26 -2.13
C GLU A 36 -17.45 -11.82 -3.06
N ASP A 37 -16.62 -10.91 -2.60
CA ASP A 37 -15.50 -10.46 -3.39
C ASP A 37 -14.15 -10.99 -2.87
N ASN A 38 -13.09 -10.82 -3.68
CA ASN A 38 -11.74 -11.29 -3.36
C ASN A 38 -10.95 -10.32 -2.48
N GLY A 39 -11.56 -9.22 -2.02
CA GLY A 39 -10.95 -8.19 -1.18
C GLY A 39 -10.45 -6.98 -1.95
N ILE A 40 -9.83 -6.05 -1.23
CA ILE A 40 -9.31 -4.78 -1.75
C ILE A 40 -7.91 -4.98 -2.30
N PRO A 41 -7.63 -4.64 -3.58
CA PRO A 41 -6.28 -4.62 -4.10
C PRO A 41 -5.48 -3.46 -3.49
N VAL A 42 -4.31 -3.75 -2.95
CA VAL A 42 -3.32 -2.77 -2.48
C VAL A 42 -2.13 -2.85 -3.42
N LEU A 43 -2.00 -1.89 -4.32
CA LEU A 43 -0.96 -1.86 -5.34
C LEU A 43 0.35 -1.32 -4.75
N THR A 44 1.48 -1.89 -5.19
CA THR A 44 2.80 -1.49 -4.73
C THR A 44 3.68 -1.09 -5.89
N TYR A 45 4.18 0.13 -5.82
CA TYR A 45 5.17 0.73 -6.72
C TYR A 45 6.42 1.13 -5.93
N HIS A 46 7.52 1.36 -6.66
CA HIS A 46 8.77 1.88 -6.09
C HIS A 46 9.35 2.98 -6.98
N HIS A 47 10.17 2.61 -7.94
CA HIS A 47 10.86 3.55 -8.81
C HIS A 47 10.06 3.81 -10.10
N ILE A 48 9.90 5.06 -10.47
CA ILE A 48 9.21 5.47 -11.70
C ILE A 48 10.21 6.24 -12.57
N LEU A 49 10.49 5.75 -13.77
CA LEU A 49 11.45 6.37 -14.69
C LEU A 49 10.88 6.44 -16.11
N ARG A 50 11.31 7.44 -16.88
CA ARG A 50 11.09 7.45 -18.33
C ARG A 50 11.91 6.35 -19.00
N ASP A 51 11.38 5.74 -20.04
CA ASP A 51 12.09 4.65 -20.75
C ASP A 51 13.43 5.12 -21.34
N GLU A 52 13.46 6.34 -21.88
CA GLU A 52 14.65 6.93 -22.48
C GLU A 52 15.77 7.27 -21.49
N GLU A 53 15.43 7.60 -20.24
CA GLU A 53 16.41 7.90 -19.20
C GLU A 53 16.82 6.69 -18.35
N ASN A 54 16.04 5.60 -18.41
CA ASN A 54 16.29 4.39 -17.64
C ASN A 54 17.39 3.52 -18.28
N THR A 55 18.64 3.84 -18.02
CA THR A 55 19.78 3.05 -18.51
C THR A 55 20.24 2.01 -17.48
N ARG A 56 20.07 2.27 -16.18
CA ARG A 56 20.64 1.45 -15.11
C ARG A 56 19.64 0.47 -14.49
N PHE A 57 18.36 0.82 -14.46
CA PHE A 57 17.33 0.05 -13.74
C PHE A 57 16.42 -0.77 -14.66
N ARG A 58 16.83 -1.01 -15.91
CA ARG A 58 16.05 -1.75 -16.92
C ARG A 58 15.72 -3.17 -16.51
N HIS A 59 16.58 -3.80 -15.70
CA HIS A 59 16.40 -5.17 -15.22
C HIS A 59 15.88 -5.24 -13.78
N THR A 60 15.54 -4.10 -13.17
CA THR A 60 14.94 -4.05 -11.84
C THR A 60 13.42 -4.17 -11.97
N SER A 61 12.86 -5.28 -11.50
CA SER A 61 11.44 -5.60 -11.65
C SER A 61 10.49 -4.58 -11.01
N THR A 62 10.96 -3.87 -9.98
CA THR A 62 10.22 -2.83 -9.25
C THR A 62 10.37 -1.42 -9.85
N THR A 63 11.03 -1.27 -11.00
CA THR A 63 11.09 0.01 -11.73
C THR A 63 10.03 0.02 -12.83
N THR A 64 9.02 0.86 -12.67
CA THR A 64 7.93 1.03 -13.64
C THR A 64 8.21 2.22 -14.55
N SER A 65 7.89 2.13 -15.84
CA SER A 65 8.03 3.28 -16.74
C SER A 65 6.94 4.31 -16.47
N VAL A 66 7.25 5.60 -16.69
CA VAL A 66 6.26 6.69 -16.58
C VAL A 66 5.05 6.39 -17.47
N ARG A 67 5.29 5.90 -18.70
CA ARG A 67 4.23 5.55 -19.65
C ARG A 67 3.34 4.41 -19.12
N ALA A 68 3.94 3.33 -18.60
CA ALA A 68 3.18 2.22 -18.05
C ALA A 68 2.37 2.67 -16.83
N PHE A 69 2.97 3.43 -15.92
CA PHE A 69 2.28 3.98 -14.75
C PHE A 69 1.09 4.88 -15.16
N SER A 70 1.31 5.80 -16.11
CA SER A 70 0.23 6.68 -16.61
C SER A 70 -0.91 5.87 -17.23
N ASN A 71 -0.61 4.86 -18.05
CA ASN A 71 -1.62 3.99 -18.64
C ASN A 71 -2.42 3.22 -17.58
N GLN A 72 -1.75 2.74 -16.53
CA GLN A 72 -2.38 2.03 -15.42
C GLN A 72 -3.32 2.96 -14.63
N MET A 73 -2.92 4.20 -14.36
CA MET A 73 -3.76 5.18 -13.67
C MET A 73 -4.93 5.62 -14.56
N THR A 74 -4.72 5.82 -15.85
CA THR A 74 -5.78 6.08 -16.84
C THR A 74 -6.80 4.95 -16.83
N TRP A 75 -6.35 3.70 -16.87
CA TRP A 75 -7.23 2.54 -16.82
C TRP A 75 -8.06 2.50 -15.52
N LEU A 76 -7.45 2.75 -14.37
CA LEU A 76 -8.18 2.82 -13.08
C LEU A 76 -9.28 3.89 -13.12
N ARG A 77 -8.97 5.09 -13.64
CA ARG A 77 -9.93 6.18 -13.80
C ARG A 77 -11.08 5.76 -14.73
N ASP A 78 -10.76 5.25 -15.91
CA ASP A 78 -11.75 4.91 -16.95
C ASP A 78 -12.64 3.74 -16.51
N GLN A 79 -12.12 2.84 -15.68
CA GLN A 79 -12.91 1.80 -15.04
C GLN A 79 -13.71 2.28 -13.83
N GLY A 80 -13.59 3.54 -13.41
CA GLY A 80 -14.32 4.12 -12.28
C GLY A 80 -13.83 3.62 -10.91
N TYR A 81 -12.53 3.32 -10.77
CA TYR A 81 -11.95 2.98 -9.48
C TYR A 81 -11.81 4.22 -8.60
N THR A 82 -12.13 4.05 -7.32
CA THR A 82 -11.87 5.04 -6.27
C THR A 82 -10.62 4.63 -5.50
N THR A 83 -9.66 5.54 -5.39
CA THR A 83 -8.48 5.32 -4.55
C THR A 83 -8.84 5.52 -3.08
N LEU A 84 -8.37 4.63 -2.23
CA LEU A 84 -8.60 4.64 -0.79
C LEU A 84 -7.36 5.10 -0.03
N THR A 85 -7.59 5.77 1.08
CA THR A 85 -6.57 5.98 2.11
C THR A 85 -6.35 4.71 2.93
N MET A 86 -5.19 4.59 3.58
CA MET A 86 -4.95 3.49 4.54
C MET A 86 -5.91 3.54 5.73
N TYR A 87 -6.42 4.72 6.10
CA TYR A 87 -7.44 4.87 7.13
C TYR A 87 -8.79 4.21 6.73
N GLN A 88 -9.20 4.39 5.47
CA GLN A 88 -10.40 3.73 4.95
C GLN A 88 -10.21 2.21 4.88
N LEU A 89 -9.02 1.76 4.44
CA LEU A 89 -8.67 0.34 4.46
C LEU A 89 -8.70 -0.24 5.89
N GLU A 90 -8.15 0.48 6.87
CA GLU A 90 -8.20 0.08 8.29
C GLU A 90 -9.65 -0.10 8.77
N GLY A 91 -10.50 0.87 8.47
CA GLY A 91 -11.91 0.81 8.83
C GLY A 91 -12.63 -0.42 8.24
N TYR A 92 -12.27 -0.78 7.00
CA TYR A 92 -12.82 -1.97 6.34
C TYR A 92 -12.29 -3.28 6.94
N VAL A 93 -10.98 -3.40 7.14
CA VAL A 93 -10.34 -4.57 7.77
C VAL A 93 -10.93 -4.84 9.16
N ARG A 94 -11.23 -3.78 9.91
CA ARG A 94 -11.82 -3.85 11.26
C ARG A 94 -13.34 -3.97 11.27
N ASN A 95 -14.00 -4.20 10.14
CA ASN A 95 -15.47 -4.27 10.00
C ASN A 95 -16.22 -3.00 10.45
N LYS A 96 -15.58 -1.83 10.33
CA LYS A 96 -16.14 -0.54 10.79
C LYS A 96 -16.55 0.40 9.66
N MET A 97 -16.17 0.09 8.41
CA MET A 97 -16.39 0.97 7.25
C MET A 97 -16.79 0.18 6.01
N ASN A 98 -17.79 0.68 5.30
CA ASN A 98 -18.14 0.22 3.96
C ASN A 98 -17.32 1.00 2.94
N LEU A 99 -17.03 0.40 1.79
CA LEU A 99 -16.19 1.00 0.74
C LEU A 99 -16.93 1.07 -0.60
N PRO A 100 -16.45 1.92 -1.54
CA PRO A 100 -16.92 1.90 -2.93
C PRO A 100 -16.77 0.51 -3.55
N ALA A 101 -17.64 0.16 -4.50
CA ALA A 101 -17.62 -1.13 -5.17
C ALA A 101 -16.29 -1.38 -5.91
N LYS A 102 -15.82 -0.39 -6.65
CA LYS A 102 -14.50 -0.40 -7.30
C LYS A 102 -13.54 0.46 -6.48
N ALA A 103 -12.78 -0.18 -5.61
CA ALA A 103 -11.86 0.46 -4.68
C ALA A 103 -10.45 -0.15 -4.80
N VAL A 104 -9.43 0.69 -4.66
CA VAL A 104 -8.02 0.32 -4.75
C VAL A 104 -7.19 1.19 -3.81
N VAL A 105 -6.17 0.63 -3.19
CA VAL A 105 -5.14 1.41 -2.47
C VAL A 105 -3.88 1.46 -3.34
N ILE A 106 -3.28 2.63 -3.49
CA ILE A 106 -2.02 2.81 -4.22
C ILE A 106 -0.93 3.12 -3.21
N THR A 107 0.12 2.31 -3.19
CA THR A 107 1.27 2.50 -2.28
C THR A 107 2.58 2.61 -3.04
N PHE A 108 3.49 3.41 -2.50
CA PHE A 108 4.87 3.56 -2.98
C PHE A 108 5.81 3.33 -1.81
N ASP A 109 6.77 2.42 -1.98
CA ASP A 109 7.77 2.15 -0.96
C ASP A 109 9.05 2.97 -1.20
N ASP A 110 9.95 3.01 -0.21
CA ASP A 110 11.28 3.63 -0.18
C ASP A 110 11.34 5.16 -0.02
N GLY A 111 10.38 5.91 -0.53
CA GLY A 111 10.44 7.39 -0.53
C GLY A 111 11.35 7.97 -1.62
N LEU A 112 11.33 7.37 -2.82
CA LEU A 112 12.20 7.76 -3.93
C LEU A 112 11.78 9.09 -4.57
N LYS A 113 12.78 9.90 -4.96
CA LYS A 113 12.60 11.19 -5.63
C LYS A 113 11.81 11.08 -6.94
N SER A 114 11.92 9.97 -7.66
CA SER A 114 11.16 9.72 -8.88
C SER A 114 9.64 9.74 -8.67
N VAL A 115 9.17 9.39 -7.47
CA VAL A 115 7.75 9.40 -7.11
C VAL A 115 7.21 10.83 -7.11
N SER A 116 7.90 11.77 -6.47
CA SER A 116 7.51 13.19 -6.50
C SER A 116 7.62 13.80 -7.90
N ARG A 117 8.56 13.31 -8.71
CA ARG A 117 8.81 13.83 -10.05
C ARG A 117 7.80 13.33 -11.09
N TYR A 118 7.43 12.06 -11.06
CA TYR A 118 6.67 11.42 -12.13
C TYR A 118 5.32 10.85 -11.72
N ALA A 119 5.22 10.25 -10.52
CA ALA A 119 3.95 9.68 -10.06
C ALA A 119 2.99 10.74 -9.53
N TYR A 120 3.49 11.68 -8.75
CA TYR A 120 2.67 12.74 -8.15
C TYR A 120 1.86 13.56 -9.17
N PRO A 121 2.43 14.07 -10.27
CA PRO A 121 1.64 14.85 -11.24
C PRO A 121 0.49 14.06 -11.85
N VAL A 122 0.70 12.78 -12.16
CA VAL A 122 -0.33 11.91 -12.74
C VAL A 122 -1.45 11.64 -11.74
N LEU A 123 -1.11 11.32 -10.50
CA LEU A 123 -2.11 11.08 -9.45
C LEU A 123 -2.93 12.33 -9.15
N LYS A 124 -2.27 13.49 -9.09
CA LYS A 124 -2.93 14.79 -8.87
C LYS A 124 -3.89 15.14 -9.99
N GLU A 125 -3.51 14.94 -11.25
CA GLU A 125 -4.36 15.19 -12.42
C GLU A 125 -5.67 14.38 -12.35
N TYR A 126 -5.60 13.13 -11.86
CA TYR A 126 -6.79 12.27 -11.78
C TYR A 126 -7.54 12.36 -10.44
N GLY A 127 -7.10 13.22 -9.53
CA GLY A 127 -7.69 13.33 -8.19
C GLY A 127 -7.52 12.04 -7.37
N PHE A 128 -6.49 11.26 -7.66
CA PHE A 128 -6.16 10.05 -6.93
C PHE A 128 -5.29 10.37 -5.72
N ASN A 129 -5.51 9.66 -4.61
CA ASN A 129 -4.63 9.66 -3.46
C ASN A 129 -3.77 8.38 -3.44
N ALA A 130 -2.64 8.44 -2.75
CA ALA A 130 -1.75 7.33 -2.54
C ALA A 130 -1.08 7.41 -1.16
N THR A 131 -0.41 6.34 -0.75
CA THR A 131 0.42 6.30 0.47
C THR A 131 1.88 6.13 0.09
N ALA A 132 2.76 6.96 0.66
CA ALA A 132 4.21 6.82 0.54
C ALA A 132 4.79 6.27 1.84
N PHE A 133 5.30 5.04 1.81
CA PHE A 133 6.06 4.43 2.90
C PHE A 133 7.53 4.84 2.77
N ILE A 134 7.99 5.72 3.64
CA ILE A 134 9.29 6.38 3.52
C ILE A 134 10.30 5.78 4.49
N ILE A 135 11.50 5.46 3.98
CA ILE A 135 12.68 5.14 4.80
C ILE A 135 13.17 6.45 5.43
N SER A 136 12.80 6.72 6.66
CA SER A 136 12.96 8.05 7.26
C SER A 136 14.42 8.48 7.43
N SER A 137 15.38 7.56 7.53
CA SER A 137 16.82 7.89 7.58
C SER A 137 17.42 8.31 6.23
N ARG A 138 16.68 8.14 5.13
CA ARG A 138 17.15 8.48 3.79
C ARG A 138 16.63 9.81 3.28
N ILE A 139 15.74 10.47 4.03
CA ILE A 139 15.22 11.80 3.70
C ILE A 139 16.37 12.79 3.59
N LYS A 140 16.40 13.58 2.53
CA LYS A 140 17.43 14.58 2.27
C LYS A 140 17.04 15.94 2.86
N GLY A 141 18.01 16.66 3.40
CA GLY A 141 17.77 18.03 3.90
C GLY A 141 17.35 19.00 2.79
N HIS A 142 17.95 18.84 1.60
CA HIS A 142 17.70 19.68 0.44
C HIS A 142 17.47 18.84 -0.83
N PRO A 143 16.71 19.36 -1.82
CA PRO A 143 16.52 18.71 -3.10
C PRO A 143 17.84 18.50 -3.84
N GLN A 144 18.10 17.30 -4.30
CA GLN A 144 19.26 16.98 -5.11
C GLN A 144 18.94 17.23 -6.59
N LYS A 145 19.97 17.57 -7.42
CA LYS A 145 19.82 17.59 -8.86
C LYS A 145 19.37 16.21 -9.34
N TRP A 146 18.40 16.17 -10.26
CA TRP A 146 17.90 14.92 -10.80
C TRP A 146 18.98 14.14 -11.55
N ASP A 147 19.14 12.88 -11.19
CA ASP A 147 20.02 11.92 -11.86
C ASP A 147 19.30 10.56 -11.98
N PRO A 148 18.81 10.19 -13.17
CA PRO A 148 18.08 8.92 -13.36
C PRO A 148 18.99 7.68 -13.27
N LYS A 149 20.32 7.86 -13.20
CA LYS A 149 21.28 6.77 -13.05
C LYS A 149 21.56 6.42 -11.59
N SER A 150 21.04 7.20 -10.64
CA SER A 150 21.19 6.96 -9.20
C SER A 150 19.85 6.80 -8.51
N LEU A 151 19.84 5.99 -7.45
CA LEU A 151 18.67 5.82 -6.61
C LEU A 151 18.60 7.00 -5.62
N GLN A 152 17.82 8.02 -5.95
CA GLN A 152 17.68 9.24 -5.16
C GLN A 152 16.44 9.19 -4.29
N PHE A 153 16.55 9.75 -3.09
CA PHE A 153 15.46 9.86 -2.11
C PHE A 153 14.94 11.30 -2.04
N MET A 154 13.67 11.45 -1.71
CA MET A 154 13.05 12.77 -1.54
C MET A 154 13.68 13.56 -0.41
N SER A 155 13.73 14.87 -0.61
CA SER A 155 14.07 15.85 0.44
C SER A 155 12.83 16.25 1.25
N VAL A 156 13.07 16.93 2.38
CA VAL A 156 12.00 17.51 3.20
C VAL A 156 11.06 18.39 2.37
N GLN A 157 11.61 19.22 1.49
CA GLN A 157 10.81 20.09 0.62
C GLN A 157 9.96 19.31 -0.38
N GLU A 158 10.52 18.26 -1.00
CA GLU A 158 9.79 17.42 -1.96
C GLU A 158 8.68 16.63 -1.27
N ILE A 159 8.90 16.09 -0.08
CA ILE A 159 7.85 15.41 0.70
C ILE A 159 6.70 16.38 1.04
N LYS A 160 7.04 17.58 1.51
CA LYS A 160 6.00 18.61 1.80
C LYS A 160 5.22 19.00 0.56
N GLY A 161 5.84 19.00 -0.61
CA GLY A 161 5.20 19.38 -1.88
C GLY A 161 4.22 18.36 -2.45
N ILE A 162 4.14 17.14 -1.91
CA ILE A 162 3.27 16.06 -2.42
C ILE A 162 2.17 15.64 -1.44
N GLN A 163 2.04 16.28 -0.28
CA GLN A 163 1.13 15.87 0.80
C GLN A 163 -0.36 16.07 0.48
N ASP A 164 -0.69 16.82 -0.54
CA ASP A 164 -2.06 16.95 -1.07
C ASP A 164 -2.55 15.67 -1.79
N VAL A 165 -1.62 14.79 -2.16
CA VAL A 165 -1.89 13.51 -2.83
C VAL A 165 -1.45 12.32 -1.98
N PHE A 166 -0.30 12.46 -1.28
CA PHE A 166 0.35 11.36 -0.58
C PHE A 166 0.18 11.45 0.94
N ASP A 167 -0.35 10.38 1.53
CA ASP A 167 -0.24 10.13 2.96
C ASP A 167 1.15 9.55 3.27
N ILE A 168 1.90 10.24 4.14
CA ILE A 168 3.29 9.88 4.47
C ILE A 168 3.30 8.91 5.64
N GLN A 169 3.82 7.70 5.41
CA GLN A 169 3.84 6.61 6.37
C GLN A 169 5.23 5.95 6.46
N SER A 170 5.40 4.99 7.36
CA SER A 170 6.72 4.45 7.71
C SER A 170 7.16 3.27 6.85
N HIS A 171 8.41 3.32 6.34
CA HIS A 171 9.16 2.17 5.83
C HIS A 171 10.42 1.91 6.67
N THR A 172 10.29 2.04 8.00
CA THR A 172 11.37 1.97 9.00
C THR A 172 12.35 3.15 8.95
N HIS A 173 13.30 3.18 9.88
CA HIS A 173 14.36 4.20 9.92
C HIS A 173 15.66 3.68 9.33
N PHE A 174 16.32 2.73 10.00
CA PHE A 174 17.59 2.14 9.56
C PHE A 174 17.49 0.68 9.12
N LEU A 175 16.39 -0.01 9.43
CA LEU A 175 16.28 -1.45 9.20
C LEU A 175 15.98 -1.84 7.75
N HIS A 176 15.85 -0.87 6.83
CA HIS A 176 15.71 -1.16 5.40
C HIS A 176 17.06 -1.49 4.76
N ARG A 177 17.61 -2.64 5.13
CA ARG A 177 18.90 -3.18 4.64
C ARG A 177 18.81 -4.70 4.58
N VAL A 178 19.71 -5.29 3.79
CA VAL A 178 19.93 -6.75 3.77
C VAL A 178 21.34 -7.05 4.29
N ASP A 179 21.52 -8.27 4.81
CA ASP A 179 22.83 -8.81 5.18
C ASP A 179 23.60 -9.30 3.92
N GLY A 180 24.77 -9.90 4.13
CA GLY A 180 25.59 -10.46 3.05
C GLY A 180 24.92 -11.61 2.28
N TYR A 181 23.89 -12.23 2.84
CA TYR A 181 23.08 -13.31 2.22
C TYR A 181 21.75 -12.80 1.65
N LYS A 182 21.57 -11.48 1.55
CA LYS A 182 20.34 -10.79 1.08
C LYS A 182 19.11 -11.01 1.96
N HIS A 183 19.28 -11.40 3.23
CA HIS A 183 18.17 -11.47 4.17
C HIS A 183 17.90 -10.09 4.79
N PRO A 184 16.63 -9.73 5.03
CA PRO A 184 16.29 -8.49 5.72
C PRO A 184 16.94 -8.44 7.11
N ILE A 185 17.77 -7.43 7.39
CA ILE A 185 18.44 -7.33 8.69
C ILE A 185 17.47 -7.16 9.86
N LEU A 186 16.26 -6.71 9.61
CA LEU A 186 15.19 -6.63 10.59
C LEU A 186 14.99 -7.96 11.31
N LEU A 187 15.01 -9.08 10.59
CA LEU A 187 14.78 -10.42 11.14
C LEU A 187 15.88 -10.86 12.11
N SER A 188 17.12 -10.37 11.94
CA SER A 188 18.27 -10.70 12.80
C SER A 188 18.36 -9.80 14.05
N ARG A 189 17.51 -8.76 14.18
CA ARG A 189 17.57 -7.82 15.29
C ARG A 189 16.72 -8.29 16.48
N SER A 190 17.11 -7.84 17.69
CA SER A 190 16.31 -8.05 18.88
C SER A 190 15.03 -7.21 18.83
N TYR A 191 14.03 -7.62 19.58
CA TYR A 191 12.77 -6.88 19.72
C TYR A 191 12.99 -5.40 20.08
N HIS A 192 13.87 -5.10 21.02
CA HIS A 192 14.12 -3.71 21.45
C HIS A 192 14.75 -2.85 20.36
N VAL A 193 15.63 -3.42 19.53
CA VAL A 193 16.22 -2.72 18.38
C VAL A 193 15.16 -2.43 17.33
N ILE A 194 14.28 -3.38 17.06
CA ILE A 194 13.17 -3.20 16.10
C ILE A 194 12.19 -2.14 16.61
N LEU A 195 11.76 -2.24 17.85
CA LEU A 195 10.85 -1.26 18.48
C LEU A 195 11.44 0.16 18.42
N PHE A 196 12.70 0.32 18.81
CA PHE A 196 13.38 1.62 18.78
C PHE A 196 13.45 2.21 17.37
N ASP A 197 13.75 1.40 16.35
CA ASP A 197 13.77 1.83 14.94
C ASP A 197 12.40 2.29 14.46
N PHE A 198 11.35 1.56 14.80
CA PHE A 198 9.97 1.88 14.46
C PHE A 198 9.50 3.19 15.11
N GLU A 199 9.75 3.36 16.40
CA GLU A 199 9.43 4.60 17.11
C GLU A 199 10.24 5.79 16.55
N ARG A 200 11.51 5.58 16.21
CA ARG A 200 12.34 6.59 15.59
C ARG A 200 11.83 7.00 14.21
N SER A 201 11.38 6.03 13.41
CA SER A 201 10.77 6.32 12.14
C SER A 201 9.50 7.17 12.29
N ARG A 202 8.59 6.79 13.19
CA ARG A 202 7.37 7.54 13.47
C ARG A 202 7.68 8.98 13.90
N ARG A 203 8.64 9.16 14.79
CA ARG A 203 9.08 10.48 15.28
C ARG A 203 9.67 11.33 14.16
N ALA A 204 10.53 10.76 13.31
CA ALA A 204 11.12 11.46 12.18
C ALA A 204 10.08 11.91 11.14
N LEU A 205 9.03 11.10 10.92
CA LEU A 205 7.97 11.39 9.96
C LEU A 205 6.85 12.27 10.51
N SER A 206 6.78 12.48 11.83
CA SER A 206 5.71 13.29 12.46
C SER A 206 5.70 14.76 12.00
N GLN A 207 6.83 15.27 11.49
CA GLN A 207 6.90 16.60 10.89
C GLN A 207 6.08 16.72 9.57
N PHE A 208 5.77 15.61 8.92
CA PHE A 208 4.98 15.56 7.70
C PHE A 208 3.56 15.06 7.97
N ASN A 209 3.42 14.12 8.90
CA ASN A 209 2.14 13.53 9.24
C ASN A 209 2.08 13.23 10.74
N PRO A 210 1.20 13.90 11.51
CA PRO A 210 1.06 13.62 12.95
C PRO A 210 0.50 12.22 13.23
N ARG A 211 -0.06 11.55 12.20
CA ARG A 211 -0.70 10.23 12.28
C ARG A 211 0.08 9.19 11.48
N VAL A 212 1.36 8.96 11.82
CA VAL A 212 2.16 7.87 11.26
C VAL A 212 1.71 6.55 11.92
N LEU A 213 0.71 5.91 11.32
CA LEU A 213 0.00 4.74 11.89
C LEU A 213 0.20 3.47 11.07
N TYR A 214 0.85 3.56 9.90
CA TYR A 214 0.96 2.45 8.97
C TYR A 214 2.42 2.17 8.64
N LEU A 215 2.74 0.87 8.55
CA LEU A 215 4.10 0.37 8.32
C LEU A 215 4.14 -0.49 7.05
N SER A 216 5.19 -0.33 6.25
CA SER A 216 5.60 -1.34 5.27
C SER A 216 6.86 -2.04 5.78
N TYR A 217 6.82 -3.39 5.90
CA TYR A 217 8.01 -4.15 6.31
C TYR A 217 9.09 -4.11 5.22
N PRO A 218 10.37 -3.84 5.56
CA PRO A 218 11.48 -3.88 4.62
C PRO A 218 11.57 -5.24 3.93
N PHE A 219 11.59 -5.24 2.59
CA PHE A 219 11.65 -6.46 1.78
C PHE A 219 10.54 -7.46 2.09
N GLY A 220 9.46 -7.04 2.75
CA GLY A 220 8.38 -7.88 3.24
C GLY A 220 8.76 -8.80 4.40
N GLY A 221 9.94 -8.63 4.99
CA GLY A 221 10.43 -9.47 6.09
C GLY A 221 9.74 -9.16 7.41
N TYR A 222 9.09 -10.14 8.01
CA TYR A 222 8.45 -10.05 9.32
C TYR A 222 8.57 -11.37 10.08
N ASP A 223 8.53 -11.28 11.39
CA ASP A 223 8.41 -12.39 12.33
C ASP A 223 7.57 -11.92 13.54
N ASN A 224 7.35 -12.78 14.50
CA ASN A 224 6.55 -12.45 15.70
C ASN A 224 7.14 -11.28 16.50
N LYS A 225 8.48 -11.10 16.49
CA LYS A 225 9.13 -9.96 17.16
C LYS A 225 8.80 -8.66 16.45
N ALA A 226 8.86 -8.65 15.11
CA ALA A 226 8.54 -7.47 14.30
C ALA A 226 7.06 -7.09 14.41
N ILE A 227 6.16 -8.07 14.39
CA ILE A 227 4.72 -7.85 14.59
C ILE A 227 4.47 -7.23 15.96
N LYS A 228 5.04 -7.82 17.02
CA LYS A 228 4.89 -7.28 18.37
C LYS A 228 5.46 -5.87 18.48
N ALA A 229 6.64 -5.62 17.94
CA ALA A 229 7.27 -4.30 17.94
C ALA A 229 6.45 -3.26 17.15
N ALA A 230 5.83 -3.65 16.02
CA ALA A 230 4.95 -2.76 15.27
C ALA A 230 3.72 -2.35 16.08
N ASN A 231 3.07 -3.30 16.75
CA ASN A 231 1.95 -3.02 17.64
C ASN A 231 2.35 -2.12 18.80
N ASP A 232 3.44 -2.43 19.47
CA ASP A 232 3.91 -1.70 20.66
C ASP A 232 4.44 -0.30 20.30
N ALA A 233 4.99 -0.12 19.10
CA ALA A 233 5.34 1.19 18.55
C ALA A 233 4.10 2.04 18.20
N GLY A 234 2.88 1.46 18.25
CA GLY A 234 1.62 2.15 17.98
C GLY A 234 1.28 2.24 16.50
N PHE A 235 1.76 1.34 15.65
CA PHE A 235 1.21 1.15 14.32
C PHE A 235 -0.14 0.42 14.40
N HIS A 236 -1.02 0.72 13.47
CA HIS A 236 -2.36 0.14 13.36
C HIS A 236 -2.45 -0.97 12.32
N LEU A 237 -1.72 -0.77 11.19
CA LEU A 237 -1.62 -1.73 10.10
C LEU A 237 -0.16 -1.87 9.66
N ALA A 238 0.18 -3.06 9.17
CA ALA A 238 1.43 -3.27 8.46
C ALA A 238 1.18 -4.09 7.19
N VAL A 239 1.85 -3.68 6.10
CA VAL A 239 1.76 -4.33 4.80
C VAL A 239 3.02 -5.16 4.53
N THR A 240 2.83 -6.27 3.83
CA THR A 240 3.87 -7.23 3.46
C THR A 240 4.10 -7.28 1.95
N THR A 241 4.92 -8.20 1.49
CA THR A 241 5.10 -8.56 0.07
C THR A 241 4.29 -9.80 -0.33
N VAL A 242 3.52 -10.37 0.59
CA VAL A 242 2.68 -11.54 0.29
C VAL A 242 1.62 -11.12 -0.72
N LYS A 243 1.58 -11.83 -1.87
CA LYS A 243 0.66 -11.56 -2.96
C LYS A 243 -0.78 -11.86 -2.55
N GLY A 244 -1.66 -10.91 -2.78
CA GLY A 244 -3.10 -11.08 -2.55
C GLY A 244 -3.81 -9.76 -2.31
N LYS A 245 -5.11 -9.87 -2.00
CA LYS A 245 -5.99 -8.75 -1.66
C LYS A 245 -6.32 -8.76 -0.18
N VAL A 246 -6.70 -7.60 0.34
CA VAL A 246 -7.01 -7.40 1.75
C VAL A 246 -8.51 -7.61 1.97
N LYS A 247 -8.85 -8.43 2.96
CA LYS A 247 -10.22 -8.79 3.33
C LYS A 247 -10.58 -8.28 4.74
N PRO A 248 -11.87 -8.09 5.00
CA PRO A 248 -12.33 -7.88 6.37
C PRO A 248 -11.87 -9.02 7.28
N GLY A 249 -11.35 -8.69 8.46
CA GLY A 249 -10.86 -9.68 9.43
C GLY A 249 -9.46 -10.22 9.19
N ASP A 250 -8.75 -9.77 8.14
CA ASP A 250 -7.33 -10.09 7.96
C ASP A 250 -6.51 -9.56 9.16
N ASN A 251 -5.41 -10.25 9.47
CA ASN A 251 -4.49 -9.77 10.50
C ASN A 251 -3.96 -8.39 10.11
N PRO A 252 -4.21 -7.33 10.91
CA PRO A 252 -3.86 -5.96 10.57
C PRO A 252 -2.35 -5.74 10.35
N PHE A 253 -1.50 -6.60 10.90
CA PHE A 253 -0.05 -6.53 10.75
C PHE A 253 0.51 -7.43 9.63
N LEU A 254 -0.34 -8.07 8.82
CA LEU A 254 0.05 -9.00 7.76
C LEU A 254 -0.73 -8.77 6.46
N LEU A 255 -1.02 -7.52 6.13
CA LEU A 255 -1.82 -7.20 4.95
C LEU A 255 -1.06 -7.52 3.66
N LYS A 256 -1.77 -8.15 2.75
CA LYS A 256 -1.25 -8.56 1.45
C LYS A 256 -1.22 -7.40 0.47
N ARG A 257 -0.35 -7.47 -0.52
CA ARG A 257 -0.26 -6.47 -1.60
C ARG A 257 -0.14 -7.12 -2.98
N LEU A 258 -0.38 -6.32 -4.00
CA LEU A 258 -0.16 -6.68 -5.40
C LEU A 258 0.97 -5.81 -5.95
N TYR A 259 2.10 -6.43 -6.23
CA TYR A 259 3.20 -5.78 -6.93
C TYR A 259 2.84 -5.64 -8.40
N ILE A 260 2.91 -4.43 -8.92
CA ILE A 260 2.82 -4.17 -10.35
C ILE A 260 4.25 -4.09 -10.86
N LEU A 261 4.69 -5.18 -11.47
CA LEU A 261 6.06 -5.34 -11.93
C LEU A 261 6.28 -4.66 -13.29
N ARG A 262 7.53 -4.36 -13.59
CA ARG A 262 7.93 -3.79 -14.89
C ARG A 262 7.43 -4.61 -16.09
N THR A 263 7.36 -5.92 -15.94
CA THR A 263 6.96 -6.86 -16.99
C THR A 263 5.45 -7.05 -17.10
N ASP A 264 4.67 -6.51 -16.16
CA ASP A 264 3.23 -6.68 -16.15
C ASP A 264 2.57 -5.81 -17.22
N SER A 265 1.77 -6.43 -18.05
CA SER A 265 0.90 -5.73 -18.99
C SER A 265 -0.30 -5.12 -18.26
N LEU A 266 -0.98 -4.18 -18.91
CA LEU A 266 -2.23 -3.62 -18.42
C LEU A 266 -3.31 -4.71 -18.22
N GLU A 267 -3.33 -5.73 -19.09
CA GLU A 267 -4.20 -6.88 -18.95
C GLU A 267 -3.89 -7.70 -17.70
N THR A 268 -2.60 -7.94 -17.41
CA THR A 268 -2.17 -8.62 -16.18
C THR A 268 -2.62 -7.84 -14.94
N MET A 269 -2.40 -6.52 -14.92
CA MET A 269 -2.88 -5.65 -13.84
C MET A 269 -4.40 -5.73 -13.70
N SER A 270 -5.15 -5.65 -14.80
CA SER A 270 -6.61 -5.74 -14.82
C SER A 270 -7.10 -7.04 -14.18
N ARG A 271 -6.51 -8.19 -14.54
CA ARG A 271 -6.83 -9.50 -13.93
C ARG A 271 -6.51 -9.55 -12.44
N LEU A 272 -5.38 -8.97 -12.02
CA LEU A 272 -4.99 -8.93 -10.61
C LEU A 272 -5.96 -8.11 -9.76
N ILE A 273 -6.46 -7.01 -10.31
CA ILE A 273 -7.35 -6.07 -9.59
C ILE A 273 -8.80 -6.52 -9.62
N SER A 274 -9.28 -7.09 -10.75
CA SER A 274 -10.68 -7.48 -10.92
C SER A 274 -11.10 -8.61 -9.96
N ASN A 275 -12.41 -8.71 -9.72
CA ASN A 275 -12.98 -9.77 -8.90
C ASN A 275 -13.34 -11.04 -9.71
N GLN A 276 -12.87 -11.13 -10.94
CA GLN A 276 -13.14 -12.31 -11.74
C GLN A 276 -12.51 -13.55 -11.09
N PRO A 277 -13.21 -14.70 -11.03
CA PRO A 277 -12.61 -15.95 -10.59
C PRO A 277 -11.37 -16.22 -11.44
N GLN A 278 -10.29 -16.63 -10.80
CA GLN A 278 -9.18 -17.20 -11.56
C GLN A 278 -9.69 -18.53 -12.12
N GLY A 279 -9.93 -18.57 -13.43
CA GLY A 279 -10.25 -19.77 -14.16
C GLY A 279 -9.10 -20.77 -14.15
#